data_1d1f202dd475a1296c88f7bb6fdf677d
#
_entry.id   1d1f202dd475a1296c88f7bb6fdf677d
#
_cell.length_a   1.000
_cell.length_b   1.000
_cell.length_c   1.000
_cell.angle_alpha   90.00
_cell.angle_beta   90.00
_cell.angle_gamma   90.00
#
_symmetry.space_group_name_H-M   'P 1'
#
loop_
_entity.id
_entity.type
_entity.pdbx_description
1 polymer ?
#
loop_
_entity_poly.entity_id
_entity_poly.type
_entity_poly.pdbx_seq_one_letter_code
_entity_poly.pdbx_strand_id
1 'polypeptide(L)'
;MKAILFSLLIGSSITTFAQSTDYVSQVWVADQGDGTYRNPVLYADYSDPDAIRVGDDFYLTSSSFGCLPGLQILHSKDLVNWQIVSAAIPYSLAPHTDTAPQHGNRVWAPCIRHHDGEFYIFWGDPDQGAFMTKAKDVKGPWSEPVLVKAGKGIIDTTPLWDEDGRVYMAHAYAGSRAGLKSVIAVCELNADATRAITQSRIIFDGHEAHETCEGPKFYKRNGYYYIFHPAGGVPTGWQVVQRSKNIYGPYEWRTVMAQGKSSVNGPHQGAWVDTANGEDWFLHFQDVGAAGRLVHLQPMKWVNDWPVIGVDEDGDGCGEPVLTYKKPAVAKQPICTPQESDEFNSNELGLQWQWNANIDEKWYFCNKEQGVLRLYSAPVTDDYKNLWDVPNMLLQKFPAPTFTATMKLKFNPIGKYYGERTGLVIMGMDYAGLMIENTEKGLVLSRTECKKADKGSAETVNKTVKLSSNEVYLRARIVTTGKKIKESEGGHDLVVECKLSYSKDGKKFKEIGETFQVKEGKWIGAKVGTFCTRPNIKSNDGGWVDIDWFRITK
;
A
#
# COMPACT_ATOMS: atom_id res chain seq x y z
N MET A 1 4.09 13.20 -60.70
CA MET A 1 4.33 12.31 -59.55
C MET A 1 3.66 12.90 -58.32
N LYS A 2 2.54 12.30 -57.89
CA LYS A 2 1.80 12.71 -56.69
C LYS A 2 2.31 11.82 -55.54
N ALA A 3 2.89 12.44 -54.53
CA ALA A 3 3.27 11.78 -53.29
C ALA A 3 2.03 11.62 -52.40
N ILE A 4 1.68 10.38 -52.07
CA ILE A 4 0.63 10.04 -51.12
C ILE A 4 1.30 9.92 -49.77
N LEU A 5 0.96 10.85 -48.87
CA LEU A 5 1.30 10.79 -47.45
C LEU A 5 0.37 9.77 -46.76
N PHE A 6 0.90 8.68 -46.29
CA PHE A 6 0.22 7.77 -45.38
C PHE A 6 0.41 8.30 -43.93
N SER A 7 -0.63 8.84 -43.35
CA SER A 7 -0.67 9.13 -41.91
C SER A 7 -0.99 7.82 -41.17
N LEU A 8 -0.02 7.28 -40.47
CA LEU A 8 -0.27 6.23 -39.46
C LEU A 8 -0.97 6.88 -38.25
N LEU A 9 -2.25 6.61 -38.11
CA LEU A 9 -2.95 6.79 -36.84
C LEU A 9 -2.55 5.62 -35.94
N ILE A 10 -1.68 5.88 -34.96
CA ILE A 10 -1.46 4.97 -33.84
C ILE A 10 -2.64 5.19 -32.90
N GLY A 11 -3.64 4.31 -33.00
CA GLY A 11 -4.73 4.23 -32.06
C GLY A 11 -4.19 3.63 -30.76
N SER A 12 -3.93 4.47 -29.75
CA SER A 12 -3.76 4.00 -28.38
C SER A 12 -5.09 3.43 -27.89
N SER A 13 -5.17 2.10 -27.80
CA SER A 13 -6.25 1.43 -27.11
C SER A 13 -6.19 1.80 -25.61
N ILE A 14 -7.14 2.61 -25.17
CA ILE A 14 -7.39 2.86 -23.74
C ILE A 14 -7.92 1.54 -23.17
N THR A 15 -7.08 0.80 -22.48
CA THR A 15 -7.47 -0.37 -21.70
C THR A 15 -8.22 0.12 -20.46
N THR A 16 -9.54 0.01 -20.47
CA THR A 16 -10.37 0.22 -19.29
C THR A 16 -10.26 -1.01 -18.39
N PHE A 17 -9.59 -0.86 -17.26
CA PHE A 17 -9.62 -1.84 -16.18
C PHE A 17 -11.05 -1.98 -15.67
N ALA A 18 -11.73 -3.05 -16.02
CA ALA A 18 -13.05 -3.36 -15.50
C ALA A 18 -12.89 -4.27 -14.26
N GLN A 19 -12.61 -3.66 -13.11
CA GLN A 19 -12.83 -4.35 -11.84
C GLN A 19 -14.35 -4.43 -11.61
N SER A 20 -14.84 -5.58 -11.12
CA SER A 20 -16.26 -5.73 -10.76
C SER A 20 -16.62 -4.70 -9.70
N THR A 21 -17.55 -3.80 -10.00
CA THR A 21 -18.03 -2.77 -9.07
C THR A 21 -18.81 -3.35 -7.89
N ASP A 22 -18.95 -4.67 -7.80
CA ASP A 22 -19.82 -5.38 -6.85
C ASP A 22 -19.07 -6.38 -5.95
N TYR A 23 -17.74 -6.30 -5.86
CA TYR A 23 -16.99 -7.22 -5.01
C TYR A 23 -17.22 -6.89 -3.54
N VAL A 24 -17.58 -7.89 -2.74
CA VAL A 24 -17.74 -7.80 -1.28
C VAL A 24 -16.91 -8.90 -0.63
N SER A 25 -15.98 -8.51 0.22
CA SER A 25 -15.12 -9.40 1.00
C SER A 25 -15.93 -10.35 1.89
N GLN A 26 -15.48 -11.60 1.98
CA GLN A 26 -16.02 -12.56 2.94
C GLN A 26 -15.38 -12.45 4.32
N VAL A 27 -14.24 -11.74 4.43
CA VAL A 27 -13.40 -11.73 5.63
C VAL A 27 -13.44 -10.40 6.39
N TRP A 28 -13.57 -9.27 5.68
CA TRP A 28 -13.71 -7.95 6.31
C TRP A 28 -14.63 -7.03 5.52
N VAL A 29 -15.66 -6.50 6.19
CA VAL A 29 -16.56 -5.48 5.67
C VAL A 29 -16.70 -4.42 6.76
N ALA A 30 -16.39 -3.17 6.43
CA ALA A 30 -16.48 -2.05 7.36
C ALA A 30 -17.93 -1.58 7.55
N ASP A 31 -18.70 -1.50 6.48
CA ASP A 31 -20.12 -1.13 6.49
C ASP A 31 -20.97 -2.20 7.21
N GLN A 32 -21.67 -1.82 8.28
CA GLN A 32 -22.46 -2.76 9.07
C GLN A 32 -23.89 -2.98 8.51
N GLY A 33 -24.27 -2.26 7.44
CA GLY A 33 -25.57 -2.37 6.79
C GLY A 33 -26.73 -1.67 7.51
N ASP A 34 -26.51 -1.15 8.73
CA ASP A 34 -27.50 -0.49 9.59
C ASP A 34 -27.32 1.04 9.66
N GLY A 35 -26.45 1.62 8.81
CA GLY A 35 -26.12 3.04 8.81
C GLY A 35 -24.90 3.38 9.67
N THR A 36 -24.23 2.36 10.22
CA THR A 36 -22.95 2.51 10.93
C THR A 36 -21.80 1.85 10.17
N TYR A 37 -20.59 2.21 10.55
CA TYR A 37 -19.37 1.52 10.12
C TYR A 37 -18.51 1.14 11.32
N ARG A 38 -17.63 0.17 11.11
CA ARG A 38 -16.56 -0.18 12.05
C ARG A 38 -15.20 0.11 11.46
N ASN A 39 -14.31 0.62 12.30
CA ASN A 39 -12.91 0.80 11.95
C ASN A 39 -12.10 -0.51 12.14
N PRO A 40 -11.03 -0.71 11.35
CA PRO A 40 -10.60 0.15 10.24
C PRO A 40 -11.56 0.06 9.04
N VAL A 41 -11.76 1.18 8.33
CA VAL A 41 -12.57 1.17 7.10
C VAL A 41 -11.89 0.41 5.97
N LEU A 42 -10.56 0.32 5.99
CA LEU A 42 -9.76 -0.54 5.14
C LEU A 42 -8.85 -1.41 6.02
N TYR A 43 -9.20 -2.71 6.13
CA TYR A 43 -8.32 -3.67 6.79
C TYR A 43 -7.30 -4.20 5.78
N ALA A 44 -6.37 -3.34 5.40
CA ALA A 44 -5.22 -3.68 4.57
C ALA A 44 -4.17 -2.58 4.74
N ASP A 45 -2.92 -2.91 4.43
CA ASP A 45 -1.78 -1.99 4.56
C ASP A 45 -1.83 -0.89 3.49
N TYR A 46 -2.57 0.17 3.79
CA TYR A 46 -2.56 1.43 3.03
C TYR A 46 -1.86 2.51 3.85
N SER A 47 -0.54 2.37 3.97
CA SER A 47 0.32 3.27 4.74
C SER A 47 0.19 4.72 4.30
N ASP A 48 0.23 5.65 5.27
CA ASP A 48 0.32 7.09 5.01
C ASP A 48 -0.79 7.59 4.05
N PRO A 49 -2.07 7.29 4.34
CA PRO A 49 -3.16 7.59 3.41
C PRO A 49 -3.35 9.09 3.23
N ASP A 50 -3.64 9.49 2.01
CA ASP A 50 -4.19 10.80 1.71
C ASP A 50 -5.42 10.66 0.83
N ALA A 51 -6.41 11.52 1.05
CA ALA A 51 -7.68 11.46 0.35
C ALA A 51 -8.22 12.84 0.00
N ILE A 52 -9.02 12.88 -1.07
CA ILE A 52 -9.74 14.07 -1.52
C ILE A 52 -11.16 13.74 -1.94
N ARG A 53 -12.01 14.76 -1.95
CA ARG A 53 -13.32 14.75 -2.61
C ARG A 53 -13.26 15.50 -3.95
N VAL A 54 -13.87 14.92 -4.97
CA VAL A 54 -14.11 15.59 -6.27
C VAL A 54 -15.58 15.36 -6.64
N GLY A 55 -16.40 16.39 -6.54
CA GLY A 55 -17.86 16.22 -6.65
C GLY A 55 -18.43 15.36 -5.52
N ASP A 56 -19.08 14.25 -5.87
CA ASP A 56 -19.62 13.26 -4.94
C ASP A 56 -18.71 12.04 -4.76
N ASP A 57 -17.52 12.07 -5.34
CA ASP A 57 -16.57 10.97 -5.33
C ASP A 57 -15.39 11.27 -4.39
N PHE A 58 -14.94 10.25 -3.66
CA PHE A 58 -13.77 10.28 -2.80
C PHE A 58 -12.68 9.39 -3.39
N TYR A 59 -11.46 9.89 -3.38
CA TYR A 59 -10.28 9.17 -3.86
C TYR A 59 -9.21 9.14 -2.79
N LEU A 60 -8.60 7.97 -2.60
CA LEU A 60 -7.53 7.74 -1.63
C LEU A 60 -6.34 7.11 -2.33
N THR A 61 -5.14 7.53 -1.95
CA THR A 61 -3.87 6.87 -2.29
C THR A 61 -3.00 6.69 -1.05
N SER A 62 -1.98 5.86 -1.15
CA SER A 62 -1.11 5.50 -0.02
C SER A 62 0.31 5.20 -0.48
N SER A 63 1.25 5.14 0.45
CA SER A 63 2.61 4.69 0.20
C SER A 63 2.63 3.32 -0.45
N SER A 64 3.41 3.16 -1.51
CA SER A 64 3.63 1.87 -2.15
C SER A 64 5.06 1.37 -2.01
N PHE A 65 5.95 2.24 -1.53
CA PHE A 65 7.38 1.94 -1.44
C PHE A 65 7.92 1.40 -2.77
N GLY A 66 8.64 0.30 -2.79
CA GLY A 66 9.13 -0.35 -4.00
C GLY A 66 8.15 -1.35 -4.64
N CYS A 67 6.89 -1.44 -4.17
CA CYS A 67 5.90 -2.36 -4.73
C CYS A 67 5.19 -1.77 -5.94
N LEU A 68 5.00 -2.57 -6.99
CA LEU A 68 4.46 -2.14 -8.28
C LEU A 68 3.31 -3.05 -8.78
N PRO A 69 2.25 -2.47 -9.38
CA PRO A 69 2.00 -1.04 -9.60
C PRO A 69 1.96 -0.26 -8.30
N GLY A 70 2.57 0.94 -8.31
CA GLY A 70 2.65 1.82 -7.16
C GLY A 70 1.55 2.88 -7.16
N LEU A 71 1.33 3.53 -6.00
CA LEU A 71 0.30 4.52 -5.79
C LEU A 71 -1.08 4.00 -6.24
N GLN A 72 -1.50 2.87 -5.65
CA GLN A 72 -2.86 2.36 -5.86
C GLN A 72 -3.86 3.46 -5.47
N ILE A 73 -4.89 3.65 -6.30
CA ILE A 73 -5.93 4.62 -6.07
C ILE A 73 -7.22 3.89 -5.76
N LEU A 74 -7.80 4.21 -4.60
CA LEU A 74 -9.09 3.72 -4.18
C LEU A 74 -10.15 4.78 -4.40
N HIS A 75 -11.35 4.35 -4.69
CA HIS A 75 -12.53 5.18 -4.91
C HIS A 75 -13.64 4.78 -3.94
N SER A 76 -14.35 5.77 -3.43
CA SER A 76 -15.55 5.62 -2.60
C SER A 76 -16.55 6.73 -2.90
N LYS A 77 -17.82 6.50 -2.58
CA LYS A 77 -18.86 7.53 -2.56
C LYS A 77 -19.38 7.84 -1.14
N ASP A 78 -18.82 7.20 -0.11
CA ASP A 78 -19.27 7.36 1.26
C ASP A 78 -18.15 7.23 2.32
N LEU A 79 -16.88 7.21 1.91
CA LEU A 79 -15.70 7.05 2.76
C LEU A 79 -15.61 5.71 3.52
N VAL A 80 -16.56 4.81 3.34
CA VAL A 80 -16.64 3.51 4.02
C VAL A 80 -16.51 2.34 3.06
N ASN A 81 -17.18 2.44 1.91
CA ASN A 81 -17.17 1.43 0.86
C ASN A 81 -16.14 1.82 -0.21
N TRP A 82 -15.01 1.11 -0.24
CA TRP A 82 -13.86 1.43 -1.09
C TRP A 82 -13.58 0.35 -2.13
N GLN A 83 -13.12 0.76 -3.30
CA GLN A 83 -12.64 -0.13 -4.36
C GLN A 83 -11.33 0.38 -4.92
N ILE A 84 -10.40 -0.50 -5.32
CA ILE A 84 -9.21 -0.10 -6.07
C ILE A 84 -9.63 0.16 -7.51
N VAL A 85 -9.35 1.34 -8.04
CA VAL A 85 -9.79 1.72 -9.40
C VAL A 85 -8.64 1.91 -10.39
N SER A 86 -7.44 2.18 -9.90
CA SER A 86 -6.24 2.34 -10.73
C SER A 86 -4.96 2.33 -9.88
N ALA A 87 -3.83 2.54 -10.55
CA ALA A 87 -2.55 2.84 -9.93
C ALA A 87 -1.83 3.91 -10.76
N ALA A 88 -1.29 4.93 -10.09
CA ALA A 88 -0.68 6.06 -10.78
C ALA A 88 0.73 5.79 -11.29
N ILE A 89 1.42 4.80 -10.74
CA ILE A 89 2.75 4.38 -11.18
C ILE A 89 2.68 2.91 -11.61
N PRO A 90 2.44 2.65 -12.90
CA PRO A 90 2.42 1.27 -13.41
C PRO A 90 3.81 0.62 -13.45
N TYR A 91 4.87 1.41 -13.59
CA TYR A 91 6.27 0.98 -13.64
C TYR A 91 7.11 1.77 -12.63
N SER A 92 8.35 1.35 -12.39
CA SER A 92 9.24 2.07 -11.48
C SER A 92 9.61 3.48 -11.98
N LEU A 93 9.93 4.32 -11.00
CA LEU A 93 10.27 5.73 -11.15
C LEU A 93 11.66 6.02 -11.71
N ALA A 94 12.59 5.17 -11.47
CA ALA A 94 13.94 5.35 -12.02
C ALA A 94 14.00 4.79 -13.43
N PRO A 95 14.92 5.23 -14.28
CA PRO A 95 15.03 4.71 -15.61
C PRO A 95 15.09 3.19 -15.54
N HIS A 96 14.00 2.52 -15.80
CA HIS A 96 13.71 1.08 -15.94
C HIS A 96 14.78 0.08 -15.43
N THR A 97 15.65 0.50 -14.53
CA THR A 97 16.84 -0.22 -14.06
C THR A 97 16.68 -0.89 -12.71
N ASP A 98 15.61 -0.61 -11.97
CA ASP A 98 15.35 -1.28 -10.68
C ASP A 98 14.83 -2.69 -10.93
N THR A 99 15.71 -3.56 -11.36
CA THR A 99 15.42 -4.99 -11.51
C THR A 99 15.46 -5.74 -10.17
N ALA A 100 15.98 -5.10 -9.11
CA ALA A 100 16.03 -5.63 -7.75
C ALA A 100 14.98 -4.98 -6.85
N PRO A 101 14.41 -5.72 -5.88
CA PRO A 101 13.47 -5.19 -4.91
C PRO A 101 14.02 -4.00 -4.13
N GLN A 102 13.21 -2.94 -3.99
CA GLN A 102 13.56 -1.71 -3.28
C GLN A 102 12.78 -1.60 -1.95
N HIS A 103 12.84 -2.63 -1.15
CA HIS A 103 12.08 -2.75 0.10
C HIS A 103 12.20 -1.53 1.01
N GLY A 104 11.05 -0.90 1.30
CA GLY A 104 10.98 0.27 2.18
C GLY A 104 11.58 1.55 1.60
N ASN A 105 11.97 1.61 0.33
CA ASN A 105 12.43 2.81 -0.37
C ASN A 105 11.41 3.25 -1.43
N ARG A 106 11.67 4.29 -2.17
CA ARG A 106 10.94 4.86 -3.31
C ARG A 106 9.73 5.72 -2.90
N VAL A 107 8.52 5.22 -2.91
CA VAL A 107 7.29 6.01 -2.81
C VAL A 107 6.81 6.09 -1.37
N TRP A 108 7.13 7.20 -0.71
CA TRP A 108 6.75 7.49 0.68
C TRP A 108 5.65 8.55 0.73
N ALA A 109 4.69 8.36 1.62
CA ALA A 109 3.66 9.29 2.06
C ALA A 109 3.14 10.24 0.96
N PRO A 110 2.34 9.74 0.02
CA PRO A 110 1.83 10.54 -1.07
C PRO A 110 0.78 11.54 -0.60
N CYS A 111 0.56 12.54 -1.46
CA CYS A 111 -0.51 13.49 -1.32
C CYS A 111 -1.26 13.59 -2.66
N ILE A 112 -2.57 13.31 -2.64
CA ILE A 112 -3.43 13.47 -3.81
C ILE A 112 -4.16 14.81 -3.75
N ARG A 113 -4.22 15.56 -4.87
CA ARG A 113 -4.98 16.82 -5.00
C ARG A 113 -5.68 16.86 -6.35
N HIS A 114 -6.71 17.68 -6.43
CA HIS A 114 -7.39 17.99 -7.69
C HIS A 114 -7.41 19.50 -7.89
N HIS A 115 -6.87 19.95 -9.02
CA HIS A 115 -6.78 21.37 -9.36
C HIS A 115 -6.95 21.56 -10.86
N ASP A 116 -7.74 22.56 -11.28
CA ASP A 116 -8.02 22.91 -12.68
C ASP A 116 -8.37 21.71 -13.58
N GLY A 117 -9.16 20.75 -13.05
CA GLY A 117 -9.64 19.59 -13.79
C GLY A 117 -8.60 18.47 -13.96
N GLU A 118 -7.46 18.54 -13.26
CA GLU A 118 -6.45 17.50 -13.24
C GLU A 118 -6.23 16.98 -11.81
N PHE A 119 -5.97 15.68 -11.69
CA PHE A 119 -5.48 15.04 -10.46
C PHE A 119 -3.95 15.16 -10.42
N TYR A 120 -3.42 15.44 -9.24
CA TYR A 120 -2.00 15.49 -8.94
C TYR A 120 -1.69 14.56 -7.79
N ILE A 121 -0.63 13.77 -7.90
CA ILE A 121 -0.09 13.02 -6.77
C ILE A 121 1.37 13.44 -6.58
N PHE A 122 1.67 13.94 -5.37
CA PHE A 122 3.03 14.25 -4.92
C PHE A 122 3.48 13.19 -3.94
N TRP A 123 4.76 12.85 -3.92
CA TRP A 123 5.35 11.95 -2.92
C TRP A 123 6.81 12.26 -2.69
N GLY A 124 7.36 11.76 -1.59
CA GLY A 124 8.79 11.78 -1.32
C GLY A 124 9.46 10.46 -1.73
N ASP A 125 10.57 10.55 -2.45
CA ASP A 125 11.58 9.51 -2.49
C ASP A 125 12.70 9.94 -1.54
N PRO A 126 12.95 9.23 -0.42
CA PRO A 126 13.87 9.70 0.61
C PRO A 126 15.32 9.82 0.14
N ASP A 127 15.67 9.18 -0.97
CA ASP A 127 17.03 9.19 -1.53
C ASP A 127 17.19 10.21 -2.67
N GLN A 128 16.10 10.64 -3.32
CA GLN A 128 16.11 11.53 -4.49
C GLN A 128 15.44 12.89 -4.24
N GLY A 129 14.29 12.92 -3.56
CA GLY A 129 13.53 14.14 -3.27
C GLY A 129 12.04 14.05 -3.55
N ALA A 130 11.42 15.19 -3.81
CA ALA A 130 10.00 15.31 -4.09
C ALA A 130 9.68 15.02 -5.56
N PHE A 131 8.72 14.14 -5.79
CA PHE A 131 8.20 13.80 -7.12
C PHE A 131 6.73 14.17 -7.26
N MET A 132 6.26 14.25 -8.50
CA MET A 132 4.87 14.48 -8.86
C MET A 132 4.50 13.74 -10.16
N THR A 133 3.26 13.26 -10.22
CA THR A 133 2.59 12.84 -11.46
C THR A 133 1.19 13.43 -11.52
N LYS A 134 0.59 13.53 -12.71
CA LYS A 134 -0.75 14.06 -12.88
C LYS A 134 -1.53 13.37 -13.99
N ALA A 135 -2.86 13.45 -13.92
CA ALA A 135 -3.78 12.92 -14.91
C ALA A 135 -5.10 13.71 -14.95
N LYS A 136 -5.77 13.75 -16.09
CA LYS A 136 -7.13 14.30 -16.21
C LYS A 136 -8.20 13.35 -15.68
N ASP A 137 -7.99 12.06 -15.84
CA ASP A 137 -8.84 11.00 -15.28
C ASP A 137 -8.06 10.25 -14.20
N VAL A 138 -8.67 10.00 -13.08
CA VAL A 138 -8.06 9.26 -11.96
C VAL A 138 -7.64 7.83 -12.35
N LYS A 139 -8.27 7.29 -13.39
CA LYS A 139 -7.89 6.01 -13.99
C LYS A 139 -6.70 6.11 -14.95
N GLY A 140 -6.22 7.31 -15.20
CA GLY A 140 -5.10 7.60 -16.10
C GLY A 140 -5.53 7.92 -17.54
N PRO A 141 -4.58 7.97 -18.50
CA PRO A 141 -3.16 7.74 -18.23
C PRO A 141 -2.54 8.82 -17.34
N TRP A 142 -1.69 8.41 -16.41
CA TRP A 142 -0.88 9.29 -15.58
C TRP A 142 0.38 9.72 -16.33
N SER A 143 0.83 10.94 -16.09
CA SER A 143 2.08 11.44 -16.68
C SER A 143 3.28 10.68 -16.13
N GLU A 144 4.40 10.71 -16.90
CA GLU A 144 5.69 10.30 -16.33
C GLU A 144 5.99 11.13 -15.06
N PRO A 145 6.55 10.50 -14.02
CA PRO A 145 6.93 11.20 -12.81
C PRO A 145 7.96 12.30 -13.03
N VAL A 146 7.72 13.46 -12.41
CA VAL A 146 8.60 14.62 -12.47
C VAL A 146 9.28 14.82 -11.11
N LEU A 147 10.61 14.99 -11.09
CA LEU A 147 11.36 15.39 -9.90
C LEU A 147 11.16 16.90 -9.67
N VAL A 148 10.25 17.26 -8.77
CA VAL A 148 9.88 18.64 -8.45
C VAL A 148 10.96 19.35 -7.65
N LYS A 149 11.59 18.65 -6.70
CA LYS A 149 12.66 19.17 -5.85
C LYS A 149 13.65 18.07 -5.50
N ALA A 150 14.86 18.17 -6.00
CA ALA A 150 15.93 17.27 -5.62
C ALA A 150 16.41 17.52 -4.19
N GLY A 151 16.70 16.46 -3.44
CA GLY A 151 17.28 16.55 -2.10
C GLY A 151 17.04 15.31 -1.27
N LYS A 152 18.13 14.73 -0.72
CA LYS A 152 18.02 13.58 0.18
C LYS A 152 17.22 13.92 1.43
N GLY A 153 16.32 13.03 1.80
CA GLY A 153 15.51 13.14 3.00
C GLY A 153 14.28 14.03 2.86
N ILE A 154 14.00 14.63 1.71
CA ILE A 154 12.72 15.32 1.46
C ILE A 154 11.63 14.26 1.35
N ILE A 155 10.65 14.33 2.26
CA ILE A 155 9.54 13.36 2.36
C ILE A 155 8.22 14.09 2.60
N ASP A 156 7.11 13.37 2.45
CA ASP A 156 5.76 13.77 2.87
C ASP A 156 5.31 15.09 2.23
N THR A 157 5.48 15.19 0.93
CA THR A 157 5.25 16.42 0.18
C THR A 157 3.78 16.68 -0.08
N THR A 158 3.31 17.92 0.16
CA THR A 158 1.92 18.32 -0.09
C THR A 158 1.87 19.70 -0.75
N PRO A 159 1.28 19.83 -1.97
CA PRO A 159 1.11 21.11 -2.63
C PRO A 159 -0.12 21.86 -2.12
N LEU A 160 -0.07 23.18 -2.26
CA LEU A 160 -1.21 24.08 -2.08
C LEU A 160 -1.19 25.12 -3.21
N TRP A 161 -2.25 25.17 -4.02
CA TRP A 161 -2.53 26.28 -4.93
C TRP A 161 -3.25 27.36 -4.15
N ASP A 162 -2.64 28.54 -4.06
CA ASP A 162 -3.19 29.65 -3.30
C ASP A 162 -4.01 30.61 -4.18
N GLU A 163 -4.88 31.37 -3.55
CA GLU A 163 -5.75 32.38 -4.20
C GLU A 163 -4.94 33.54 -4.82
N ASP A 164 -3.69 33.72 -4.40
CA ASP A 164 -2.76 34.70 -4.97
C ASP A 164 -2.13 34.24 -6.31
N GLY A 165 -2.50 33.04 -6.80
CA GLY A 165 -1.99 32.43 -8.02
C GLY A 165 -0.63 31.74 -7.87
N ARG A 166 -0.09 31.64 -6.66
CA ARG A 166 1.15 30.92 -6.38
C ARG A 166 0.87 29.49 -5.94
N VAL A 167 1.87 28.65 -6.11
CA VAL A 167 1.84 27.27 -5.66
C VAL A 167 2.93 27.06 -4.62
N TYR A 168 2.55 26.49 -3.51
CA TYR A 168 3.47 26.18 -2.41
C TYR A 168 3.52 24.68 -2.16
N MET A 169 4.62 24.20 -1.60
CA MET A 169 4.78 22.80 -1.19
C MET A 169 5.33 22.76 0.24
N ALA A 170 4.56 22.17 1.15
CA ALA A 170 5.06 21.77 2.46
C ALA A 170 5.68 20.37 2.39
N HIS A 171 6.68 20.12 3.23
CA HIS A 171 7.34 18.81 3.33
C HIS A 171 8.04 18.64 4.68
N ALA A 172 8.36 17.40 5.03
CA ALA A 172 9.19 17.04 6.17
C ALA A 172 10.58 16.56 5.71
N TYR A 173 11.40 16.12 6.69
CA TYR A 173 12.69 15.51 6.45
C TYR A 173 12.83 14.17 7.16
N ALA A 174 13.29 13.15 6.46
CA ALA A 174 13.69 11.86 7.02
C ALA A 174 15.07 11.95 7.67
N GLY A 175 15.14 11.84 8.99
CA GLY A 175 16.39 11.94 9.73
C GLY A 175 17.48 10.98 9.26
N SER A 176 17.09 9.78 8.85
CA SER A 176 18.02 8.75 8.33
C SER A 176 18.71 9.13 7.00
N ARG A 177 18.23 10.16 6.30
CA ARG A 177 18.77 10.62 5.01
C ARG A 177 19.28 12.05 5.07
N ALA A 178 18.52 12.95 5.74
CA ALA A 178 18.83 14.37 5.83
C ALA A 178 19.73 14.73 7.04
N GLY A 179 19.81 13.84 8.05
CA GLY A 179 20.43 14.18 9.34
C GLY A 179 19.62 15.18 10.16
N LEU A 180 18.37 15.45 9.75
CA LEU A 180 17.41 16.34 10.40
C LEU A 180 16.02 15.68 10.32
N LYS A 181 15.25 15.74 11.41
CA LYS A 181 13.84 15.33 11.49
C LYS A 181 13.05 16.33 12.35
N SER A 182 11.79 16.07 12.57
CA SER A 182 10.92 16.84 13.50
C SER A 182 10.76 18.30 13.08
N VAL A 183 10.85 18.61 11.81
CA VAL A 183 10.64 19.96 11.26
C VAL A 183 9.74 19.90 10.02
N ILE A 184 8.96 20.97 9.81
CA ILE A 184 8.18 21.16 8.61
C ILE A 184 8.70 22.40 7.87
N ALA A 185 8.89 22.26 6.57
CA ALA A 185 9.38 23.29 5.71
C ALA A 185 8.43 23.56 4.53
N VAL A 186 8.47 24.78 4.00
CA VAL A 186 7.68 25.21 2.85
C VAL A 186 8.59 25.83 1.80
N CYS A 187 8.35 25.53 0.54
CA CYS A 187 8.93 26.22 -0.63
C CYS A 187 7.84 26.61 -1.63
N GLU A 188 8.16 27.51 -2.54
CA GLU A 188 7.31 27.90 -3.66
C GLU A 188 7.64 27.05 -4.89
N LEU A 189 6.60 26.66 -5.62
CA LEU A 189 6.69 25.96 -6.90
C LEU A 189 6.37 26.91 -8.05
N ASN A 190 6.78 26.55 -9.27
CA ASN A 190 6.28 27.22 -10.47
C ASN A 190 4.77 26.96 -10.66
N ALA A 191 4.13 27.73 -11.54
CA ALA A 191 2.67 27.71 -11.70
C ALA A 191 2.08 26.35 -12.09
N ASP A 192 2.81 25.52 -12.82
CA ASP A 192 2.40 24.16 -13.21
C ASP A 192 2.82 23.07 -12.21
N ALA A 193 3.34 23.50 -11.04
CA ALA A 193 3.73 22.64 -9.92
C ALA A 193 4.79 21.57 -10.25
N THR A 194 5.55 21.75 -11.33
CA THR A 194 6.55 20.78 -11.80
C THR A 194 7.95 21.00 -11.23
N ARG A 195 8.20 22.17 -10.60
CA ARG A 195 9.54 22.51 -10.09
C ARG A 195 9.48 23.50 -8.94
N ALA A 196 10.27 23.23 -7.89
CA ALA A 196 10.53 24.21 -6.83
C ALA A 196 11.35 25.40 -7.36
N ILE A 197 10.88 26.63 -7.11
CA ILE A 197 11.53 27.86 -7.55
C ILE A 197 12.20 28.62 -6.42
N THR A 198 11.97 28.21 -5.17
CA THR A 198 12.65 28.75 -3.98
C THR A 198 13.31 27.67 -3.15
N GLN A 199 14.25 28.06 -2.27
CA GLN A 199 14.72 27.20 -1.20
C GLN A 199 13.61 26.94 -0.20
N SER A 200 13.66 25.79 0.47
CA SER A 200 12.73 25.49 1.56
C SER A 200 13.07 26.32 2.80
N ARG A 201 12.04 26.88 3.43
CA ARG A 201 12.12 27.57 4.71
C ARG A 201 11.44 26.71 5.76
N ILE A 202 12.15 26.39 6.86
CA ILE A 202 11.54 25.76 8.03
C ILE A 202 10.55 26.76 8.64
N ILE A 203 9.33 26.31 8.80
CA ILE A 203 8.21 27.10 9.36
C ILE A 203 7.76 26.59 10.72
N PHE A 204 8.16 25.38 11.07
CA PHE A 204 7.87 24.75 12.34
C PHE A 204 9.01 23.84 12.78
N ASP A 205 9.38 23.94 14.05
CA ASP A 205 10.32 23.08 14.74
C ASP A 205 9.61 22.36 15.89
N GLY A 206 9.46 21.05 15.76
CA GLY A 206 8.75 20.20 16.71
C GLY A 206 9.65 19.51 17.73
N HIS A 207 10.95 19.75 17.77
CA HIS A 207 11.89 19.01 18.63
C HIS A 207 11.52 19.04 20.12
N GLU A 208 10.95 20.13 20.61
CA GLU A 208 10.61 20.25 22.03
C GLU A 208 9.21 19.70 22.37
N ALA A 209 8.19 19.96 21.52
CA ALA A 209 6.79 19.67 21.82
C ALA A 209 6.18 18.55 20.97
N HIS A 210 6.68 18.35 19.76
CA HIS A 210 6.12 17.44 18.77
C HIS A 210 7.22 16.67 18.05
N GLU A 211 8.03 15.97 18.83
CA GLU A 211 9.12 15.14 18.30
C GLU A 211 8.58 14.18 17.24
N THR A 212 9.38 13.96 16.19
CA THR A 212 8.99 13.15 15.02
C THR A 212 7.75 13.72 14.31
N CYS A 213 7.60 15.06 14.26
CA CYS A 213 6.58 15.65 13.38
C CYS A 213 7.01 15.46 11.92
N GLU A 214 6.06 14.95 11.13
CA GLU A 214 6.23 14.60 9.71
C GLU A 214 4.85 14.59 9.03
N GLY A 215 4.70 14.09 7.81
CA GLY A 215 3.40 13.89 7.17
C GLY A 215 2.53 15.14 6.97
N PRO A 216 3.08 16.35 6.68
CA PRO A 216 2.24 17.54 6.58
C PRO A 216 1.22 17.40 5.46
N LYS A 217 -0.05 17.78 5.75
CA LYS A 217 -1.11 17.99 4.75
C LYS A 217 -1.53 19.45 4.80
N PHE A 218 -1.44 20.12 3.67
CA PHE A 218 -1.57 21.57 3.57
C PHE A 218 -2.94 21.96 3.03
N TYR A 219 -3.65 22.82 3.78
CA TYR A 219 -5.00 23.27 3.45
C TYR A 219 -5.13 24.79 3.67
N LYS A 220 -6.18 25.39 3.09
CA LYS A 220 -6.60 26.78 3.37
C LYS A 220 -8.10 26.81 3.69
N ARG A 221 -8.47 27.50 4.78
CA ARG A 221 -9.86 27.65 5.21
C ARG A 221 -10.03 28.94 6.03
N ASN A 222 -11.09 29.70 5.75
CA ASN A 222 -11.44 30.93 6.49
C ASN A 222 -10.27 31.91 6.64
N GLY A 223 -9.42 32.05 5.59
CA GLY A 223 -8.26 32.94 5.59
C GLY A 223 -7.07 32.48 6.44
N TYR A 224 -7.10 31.23 6.91
CA TYR A 224 -5.96 30.58 7.56
C TYR A 224 -5.36 29.50 6.65
N TYR A 225 -4.05 29.37 6.70
CA TYR A 225 -3.29 28.22 6.24
C TYR A 225 -3.26 27.19 7.37
N TYR A 226 -3.60 25.95 7.07
CA TYR A 226 -3.58 24.83 8.00
C TYR A 226 -2.59 23.78 7.56
N ILE A 227 -1.81 23.27 8.50
CA ILE A 227 -0.95 22.11 8.30
C ILE A 227 -1.37 21.05 9.31
N PHE A 228 -1.93 19.96 8.81
CA PHE A 228 -2.24 18.77 9.59
C PHE A 228 -1.02 17.85 9.54
N HIS A 229 -0.53 17.41 10.69
CA HIS A 229 0.61 16.49 10.74
C HIS A 229 0.59 15.64 12.02
N PRO A 230 1.06 14.38 11.97
CA PRO A 230 1.32 13.60 13.16
C PRO A 230 2.60 14.04 13.87
N ALA A 231 2.74 13.59 15.11
CA ALA A 231 3.96 13.65 15.91
C ALA A 231 4.04 12.44 16.85
N GLY A 232 5.15 12.23 17.57
CA GLY A 232 5.30 11.17 18.56
C GLY A 232 5.61 9.79 18.02
N GLY A 233 5.81 9.66 16.68
CA GLY A 233 6.13 8.41 16.01
C GLY A 233 4.91 7.51 15.74
N VAL A 234 5.10 6.55 14.83
CA VAL A 234 4.04 5.70 14.29
C VAL A 234 3.27 4.87 15.33
N PRO A 235 3.91 4.21 16.31
CA PRO A 235 3.18 3.36 17.26
C PRO A 235 2.48 4.12 18.38
N THR A 236 2.91 5.35 18.69
CA THR A 236 2.52 6.07 19.91
C THR A 236 2.14 7.52 19.66
N GLY A 237 2.02 7.94 18.41
CA GLY A 237 1.84 9.33 18.01
C GLY A 237 0.44 9.90 18.25
N TRP A 238 0.32 11.16 17.89
CA TRP A 238 -0.91 11.95 17.96
C TRP A 238 -1.00 12.89 16.76
N GLN A 239 -2.21 13.41 16.49
CA GLN A 239 -2.44 14.35 15.40
C GLN A 239 -2.35 15.79 15.90
N VAL A 240 -1.52 16.58 15.27
CA VAL A 240 -1.35 18.03 15.48
C VAL A 240 -1.93 18.79 14.30
N VAL A 241 -2.49 19.95 14.54
CA VAL A 241 -2.83 20.93 13.51
C VAL A 241 -2.19 22.26 13.85
N GLN A 242 -1.56 22.84 12.86
CA GLN A 242 -1.01 24.18 12.89
C GLN A 242 -1.88 25.10 12.05
N ARG A 243 -2.01 26.38 12.43
CA ARG A 243 -2.64 27.38 11.60
C ARG A 243 -1.90 28.73 11.66
N SER A 244 -1.95 29.47 10.57
CA SER A 244 -1.43 30.85 10.45
C SER A 244 -2.21 31.62 9.41
N LYS A 245 -2.23 32.95 9.53
CA LYS A 245 -2.72 33.85 8.46
C LYS A 245 -1.66 34.14 7.40
N ASN A 246 -0.42 33.75 7.66
CA ASN A 246 0.70 33.91 6.73
C ASN A 246 1.29 32.54 6.43
N ILE A 247 1.50 32.23 5.16
CA ILE A 247 2.01 30.93 4.71
C ILE A 247 3.36 30.54 5.30
N TYR A 248 4.17 31.51 5.66
CA TYR A 248 5.47 31.29 6.33
C TYR A 248 5.42 31.49 7.84
N GLY A 249 4.21 31.57 8.41
CA GLY A 249 3.99 31.72 9.84
C GLY A 249 4.12 33.16 10.39
N PRO A 250 4.17 33.31 11.72
CA PRO A 250 4.25 32.24 12.72
C PRO A 250 2.99 31.38 12.77
N TYR A 251 3.17 30.10 13.05
CA TYR A 251 2.08 29.14 13.23
C TYR A 251 1.79 28.92 14.71
N GLU A 252 0.54 28.97 15.09
CA GLU A 252 0.03 28.41 16.35
C GLU A 252 -0.40 26.96 16.13
N TRP A 253 -0.38 26.14 17.16
CA TRP A 253 -0.67 24.72 17.04
C TRP A 253 -1.54 24.17 18.17
N ARG A 254 -2.22 23.05 17.89
CA ARG A 254 -2.95 22.24 18.87
C ARG A 254 -2.81 20.76 18.54
N THR A 255 -2.77 19.92 19.59
CA THR A 255 -3.09 18.50 19.46
C THR A 255 -4.61 18.38 19.33
N VAL A 256 -5.08 17.70 18.28
CA VAL A 256 -6.51 17.66 17.91
C VAL A 256 -7.08 16.24 17.92
N MET A 257 -6.21 15.23 18.01
CA MET A 257 -6.57 13.83 18.23
C MET A 257 -5.40 13.09 18.88
N ALA A 258 -5.68 12.31 19.89
CA ALA A 258 -4.72 11.40 20.54
C ALA A 258 -5.43 10.09 20.88
N GLN A 259 -4.66 9.04 21.18
CA GLN A 259 -5.22 7.73 21.54
C GLN A 259 -6.25 7.82 22.67
N GLY A 260 -5.94 8.57 23.73
CA GLY A 260 -6.79 8.67 24.92
C GLY A 260 -7.10 7.29 25.51
N LYS A 261 -8.40 7.01 25.74
CA LYS A 261 -8.90 5.71 26.22
C LYS A 261 -9.18 4.71 25.10
N SER A 262 -9.05 5.14 23.83
CA SER A 262 -9.28 4.28 22.67
C SER A 262 -8.23 3.16 22.57
N SER A 263 -8.58 2.05 21.95
CA SER A 263 -7.64 1.00 21.58
C SER A 263 -6.86 1.31 20.28
N VAL A 264 -7.16 2.42 19.61
CA VAL A 264 -6.49 2.85 18.38
C VAL A 264 -5.25 3.66 18.77
N ASN A 265 -4.11 3.00 18.83
CA ASN A 265 -2.82 3.63 19.14
C ASN A 265 -2.31 4.47 17.98
N GLY A 266 -1.50 5.44 18.32
CA GLY A 266 -0.68 6.20 17.38
C GLY A 266 -1.44 6.69 16.14
N PRO A 267 -2.56 7.42 16.25
CA PRO A 267 -3.21 7.96 15.06
C PRO A 267 -2.19 8.81 14.29
N HIS A 268 -1.90 8.38 13.06
CA HIS A 268 -0.73 8.88 12.35
C HIS A 268 -1.07 9.10 10.89
N GLN A 269 -0.50 10.09 10.30
CA GLN A 269 -0.67 10.56 8.92
C GLN A 269 -2.09 10.36 8.37
N GLY A 270 -2.72 11.43 7.92
CA GLY A 270 -4.07 11.35 7.43
C GLY A 270 -4.51 12.57 6.65
N ALA A 271 -5.75 12.57 6.22
CA ALA A 271 -6.34 13.60 5.40
C ALA A 271 -7.68 14.07 5.97
N TRP A 272 -7.87 15.38 6.00
CA TRP A 272 -9.17 15.99 6.15
C TRP A 272 -9.92 15.95 4.82
N VAL A 273 -11.15 15.49 4.85
CA VAL A 273 -12.07 15.41 3.70
C VAL A 273 -13.44 15.92 4.15
N ASP A 274 -14.02 16.82 3.38
CA ASP A 274 -15.40 17.27 3.56
C ASP A 274 -16.37 16.45 2.70
N THR A 275 -17.66 16.51 3.01
CA THR A 275 -18.74 15.98 2.17
C THR A 275 -19.50 17.13 1.49
N ALA A 276 -20.25 16.82 0.44
CA ALA A 276 -21.03 17.84 -0.28
C ALA A 276 -22.11 18.52 0.59
N ASN A 277 -22.54 17.88 1.68
CA ASN A 277 -23.50 18.42 2.63
C ASN A 277 -22.85 19.11 3.84
N GLY A 278 -21.53 19.29 3.84
CA GLY A 278 -20.79 20.06 4.83
C GLY A 278 -20.41 19.32 6.11
N GLU A 279 -20.41 17.99 6.12
CA GLU A 279 -19.77 17.23 7.17
C GLU A 279 -18.26 17.14 6.92
N ASP A 280 -17.47 17.14 7.98
CA ASP A 280 -16.03 16.99 7.96
C ASP A 280 -15.62 15.62 8.52
N TRP A 281 -14.65 14.98 7.87
CA TRP A 281 -14.15 13.66 8.20
C TRP A 281 -12.63 13.64 8.14
N PHE A 282 -12.01 12.71 8.89
CA PHE A 282 -10.57 12.53 8.90
C PHE A 282 -10.22 11.06 8.72
N LEU A 283 -9.41 10.78 7.71
CA LEU A 283 -8.81 9.45 7.50
C LEU A 283 -7.40 9.46 8.07
N HIS A 284 -7.02 8.41 8.80
CA HIS A 284 -5.66 8.21 9.31
C HIS A 284 -5.34 6.73 9.36
N PHE A 285 -4.08 6.37 9.59
CA PHE A 285 -3.75 4.98 9.83
C PHE A 285 -3.46 4.67 11.31
N GLN A 286 -3.57 3.40 11.64
CA GLN A 286 -3.06 2.74 12.85
C GLN A 286 -2.06 1.68 12.42
N ASP A 287 -0.86 1.64 13.00
CA ASP A 287 0.11 0.56 12.80
C ASP A 287 -0.28 -0.64 13.67
N VAL A 288 -0.38 -1.83 13.06
CA VAL A 288 -0.76 -3.09 13.69
C VAL A 288 0.28 -4.19 13.39
N GLY A 289 1.55 -3.80 13.32
CA GLY A 289 2.66 -4.71 13.10
C GLY A 289 2.53 -5.54 11.82
N ALA A 290 2.47 -6.86 11.93
CA ALA A 290 2.40 -7.74 10.76
C ALA A 290 1.17 -7.52 9.86
N ALA A 291 0.06 -6.95 10.35
CA ALA A 291 -1.07 -6.59 9.51
C ALA A 291 -0.85 -5.29 8.72
N GLY A 292 0.16 -4.50 9.10
CA GLY A 292 0.52 -3.23 8.48
C GLY A 292 -0.27 -2.05 9.03
N ARG A 293 -0.38 -1.00 8.24
CA ARG A 293 -0.98 0.28 8.59
C ARG A 293 -2.39 0.37 8.06
N LEU A 294 -3.36 0.16 8.97
CA LEU A 294 -4.78 0.03 8.66
C LEU A 294 -5.46 1.40 8.68
N VAL A 295 -6.33 1.68 7.71
CA VAL A 295 -6.97 2.99 7.58
C VAL A 295 -8.25 3.08 8.41
N HIS A 296 -8.32 4.10 9.25
CA HIS A 296 -9.46 4.46 10.07
C HIS A 296 -10.15 5.72 9.54
N LEU A 297 -11.45 5.81 9.73
CA LEU A 297 -12.27 6.99 9.46
C LEU A 297 -12.76 7.57 10.79
N GLN A 298 -12.55 8.87 10.99
CA GLN A 298 -12.99 9.58 12.19
C GLN A 298 -13.96 10.70 11.83
N PRO A 299 -15.02 10.92 12.63
CA PRO A 299 -15.79 12.16 12.54
C PRO A 299 -14.89 13.34 12.89
N MET A 300 -15.14 14.49 12.28
CA MET A 300 -14.40 15.71 12.57
C MET A 300 -15.37 16.89 12.60
N LYS A 301 -15.10 17.86 13.47
CA LYS A 301 -15.85 19.12 13.54
C LYS A 301 -14.90 20.30 13.73
N TRP A 302 -15.28 21.47 13.25
CA TRP A 302 -14.55 22.72 13.48
C TRP A 302 -15.16 23.47 14.67
N VAL A 303 -14.32 23.86 15.64
CA VAL A 303 -14.68 24.65 16.81
C VAL A 303 -13.72 25.84 16.92
N ASN A 304 -14.23 27.06 16.75
CA ASN A 304 -13.41 28.29 16.77
C ASN A 304 -12.20 28.24 15.80
N ASP A 305 -12.45 27.76 14.57
CA ASP A 305 -11.43 27.54 13.54
C ASP A 305 -10.30 26.56 13.95
N TRP A 306 -10.59 25.62 14.84
CA TRP A 306 -9.76 24.47 15.14
C TRP A 306 -10.52 23.18 14.88
N PRO A 307 -9.92 22.17 14.24
CA PRO A 307 -10.56 20.88 14.11
C PRO A 307 -10.49 20.11 15.43
N VAL A 308 -11.53 19.35 15.70
CA VAL A 308 -11.59 18.32 16.73
C VAL A 308 -11.87 17.02 16.01
N ILE A 309 -10.96 16.06 16.07
CA ILE A 309 -11.00 14.81 15.29
C ILE A 309 -11.33 13.64 16.22
N GLY A 310 -12.29 12.81 15.83
CA GLY A 310 -12.84 11.78 16.71
C GLY A 310 -13.90 12.31 17.65
N VAL A 311 -14.01 11.75 18.86
CA VAL A 311 -14.96 12.16 19.89
C VAL A 311 -14.21 12.77 21.07
N ASP A 312 -14.54 13.99 21.37
CA ASP A 312 -14.01 14.77 22.51
C ASP A 312 -15.06 14.74 23.63
N GLU A 313 -14.89 13.83 24.60
CA GLU A 313 -15.83 13.63 25.69
C GLU A 313 -15.65 14.63 26.84
N ASP A 314 -14.44 15.10 27.08
CA ASP A 314 -14.11 16.00 28.19
C ASP A 314 -14.05 17.47 27.78
N GLY A 315 -14.14 17.77 26.49
CA GLY A 315 -14.26 19.13 25.94
C GLY A 315 -12.95 19.92 25.92
N ASP A 316 -11.80 19.24 25.96
CA ASP A 316 -10.46 19.88 25.92
C ASP A 316 -10.03 20.29 24.50
N GLY A 317 -10.75 19.84 23.48
CA GLY A 317 -10.47 20.11 22.05
C GLY A 317 -9.57 19.08 21.40
N CYS A 318 -9.22 18.00 22.08
CA CYS A 318 -8.47 16.86 21.57
C CYS A 318 -9.38 15.62 21.54
N GLY A 319 -9.80 15.17 20.36
CA GLY A 319 -10.69 14.00 20.27
C GLY A 319 -9.95 12.68 20.38
N GLU A 320 -10.70 11.61 20.63
CA GLU A 320 -10.23 10.23 20.67
C GLU A 320 -10.77 9.45 19.45
N PRO A 321 -9.98 8.53 18.85
CA PRO A 321 -10.45 7.72 17.74
C PRO A 321 -11.63 6.82 18.10
N VAL A 322 -12.63 6.73 17.20
CA VAL A 322 -13.77 5.82 17.35
C VAL A 322 -13.54 4.48 16.67
N LEU A 323 -14.07 3.40 17.23
CA LEU A 323 -14.08 2.07 16.60
C LEU A 323 -15.34 1.81 15.78
N THR A 324 -16.44 2.43 16.15
CA THR A 324 -17.72 2.34 15.43
C THR A 324 -18.39 3.72 15.46
N TYR A 325 -18.96 4.13 14.34
CA TYR A 325 -19.66 5.42 14.25
C TYR A 325 -20.72 5.37 13.15
N LYS A 326 -21.56 6.41 13.07
CA LYS A 326 -22.50 6.62 11.96
C LYS A 326 -21.71 6.85 10.67
N LYS A 327 -22.20 6.33 9.57
CA LYS A 327 -21.66 6.66 8.25
C LYS A 327 -21.86 8.14 7.92
N PRO A 328 -21.01 8.71 7.01
CA PRO A 328 -21.27 10.03 6.44
C PRO A 328 -22.70 10.13 5.88
N ALA A 329 -23.36 11.27 6.10
CA ALA A 329 -24.73 11.52 5.66
C ALA A 329 -24.78 11.82 4.15
N VAL A 330 -24.32 10.89 3.33
CA VAL A 330 -24.37 10.92 1.87
C VAL A 330 -25.44 9.95 1.35
N ALA A 331 -25.71 9.97 0.05
CA ALA A 331 -26.62 9.02 -0.56
C ALA A 331 -26.18 7.58 -0.27
N LYS A 332 -27.15 6.70 0.03
CA LYS A 332 -26.88 5.28 0.34
C LYS A 332 -26.13 4.61 -0.81
N GLN A 333 -25.01 4.00 -0.51
CA GLN A 333 -24.19 3.26 -1.45
C GLN A 333 -24.35 1.75 -1.27
N PRO A 334 -24.17 0.95 -2.32
CA PRO A 334 -24.03 -0.49 -2.18
C PRO A 334 -22.76 -0.81 -1.38
N ILE A 335 -22.80 -1.88 -0.59
CA ILE A 335 -21.62 -2.38 0.11
C ILE A 335 -20.64 -2.93 -0.92
N CYS A 336 -19.40 -2.47 -0.87
CA CYS A 336 -18.30 -2.98 -1.66
C CYS A 336 -16.98 -2.92 -0.88
N THR A 337 -15.99 -3.68 -1.34
CA THR A 337 -14.66 -3.75 -0.73
C THR A 337 -13.59 -3.85 -1.82
N PRO A 338 -12.31 -3.57 -1.51
CA PRO A 338 -11.21 -3.97 -2.38
C PRO A 338 -11.26 -5.48 -2.66
N GLN A 339 -10.93 -5.86 -3.89
CA GLN A 339 -10.86 -7.27 -4.28
C GLN A 339 -9.64 -7.93 -3.61
N GLU A 340 -9.81 -9.19 -3.19
CA GLU A 340 -8.77 -10.00 -2.54
C GLU A 340 -8.66 -11.42 -3.12
N SER A 341 -9.73 -11.91 -3.76
CA SER A 341 -9.72 -13.19 -4.47
C SER A 341 -9.63 -12.97 -5.97
N ASP A 342 -9.04 -13.92 -6.70
CA ASP A 342 -8.88 -13.83 -8.13
C ASP A 342 -9.11 -15.21 -8.79
N GLU A 343 -9.99 -15.25 -9.77
CA GLU A 343 -10.28 -16.43 -10.59
C GLU A 343 -9.49 -16.42 -11.90
N PHE A 344 -8.64 -15.41 -12.12
CA PHE A 344 -7.79 -15.20 -13.30
C PHE A 344 -8.50 -15.38 -14.65
N ASN A 345 -9.75 -14.94 -14.70
CA ASN A 345 -10.61 -15.01 -15.90
C ASN A 345 -10.62 -13.71 -16.72
N SER A 346 -9.61 -12.86 -16.52
CA SER A 346 -9.35 -11.62 -17.25
C SER A 346 -8.04 -11.74 -18.06
N ASN A 347 -7.89 -10.88 -19.07
CA ASN A 347 -6.59 -10.71 -19.77
C ASN A 347 -5.59 -9.85 -18.98
N GLU A 348 -6.01 -9.30 -17.86
CA GLU A 348 -5.23 -8.41 -17.02
C GLU A 348 -5.20 -8.92 -15.58
N LEU A 349 -4.10 -8.65 -14.91
CA LEU A 349 -3.95 -8.95 -13.50
C LEU A 349 -4.80 -7.99 -12.65
N GLY A 350 -5.46 -8.50 -11.62
CA GLY A 350 -6.27 -7.68 -10.71
C GLY A 350 -5.42 -6.63 -9.99
N LEU A 351 -6.01 -5.47 -9.72
CA LEU A 351 -5.33 -4.31 -9.12
C LEU A 351 -4.85 -4.54 -7.68
N GLN A 352 -5.30 -5.60 -7.01
CA GLN A 352 -4.83 -6.01 -5.67
C GLN A 352 -3.42 -6.58 -5.70
N TRP A 353 -2.95 -7.05 -6.86
CA TRP A 353 -1.64 -7.67 -7.01
C TRP A 353 -0.54 -6.64 -7.20
N GLN A 354 0.58 -6.87 -6.54
CA GLN A 354 1.78 -6.05 -6.66
C GLN A 354 3.04 -6.93 -6.75
N TRP A 355 3.99 -6.50 -7.56
CA TRP A 355 5.33 -7.07 -7.67
C TRP A 355 6.31 -6.37 -6.72
N ASN A 356 7.41 -7.02 -6.39
CA ASN A 356 8.45 -6.45 -5.52
C ASN A 356 9.43 -5.51 -6.25
N ALA A 357 9.38 -5.43 -7.55
CA ALA A 357 10.27 -4.58 -8.37
C ALA A 357 9.59 -4.20 -9.69
N ASN A 358 10.35 -3.56 -10.58
CA ASN A 358 9.90 -3.25 -11.93
C ASN A 358 9.34 -4.47 -12.64
N ILE A 359 8.16 -4.31 -13.18
CA ILE A 359 7.45 -5.37 -13.89
C ILE A 359 8.20 -5.68 -15.19
N ASP A 360 8.56 -6.95 -15.39
CA ASP A 360 9.02 -7.46 -16.67
C ASP A 360 7.86 -8.24 -17.31
N GLU A 361 7.49 -7.88 -18.52
CA GLU A 361 6.43 -8.54 -19.30
C GLU A 361 6.63 -10.05 -19.48
N LYS A 362 7.87 -10.52 -19.35
CA LYS A 362 8.24 -11.95 -19.43
C LYS A 362 7.92 -12.74 -18.16
N TRP A 363 7.46 -12.11 -17.08
CA TRP A 363 7.18 -12.83 -15.84
C TRP A 363 5.86 -13.55 -15.84
N TYR A 364 4.86 -13.06 -16.61
CA TYR A 364 3.51 -13.59 -16.50
C TYR A 364 2.70 -13.49 -17.80
N PHE A 365 1.62 -14.24 -17.81
CA PHE A 365 0.61 -14.21 -18.86
C PHE A 365 -0.75 -14.52 -18.27
N CYS A 366 -1.69 -13.58 -18.37
CA CYS A 366 -3.09 -13.80 -18.01
C CYS A 366 -3.82 -14.48 -19.17
N ASN A 367 -4.17 -15.76 -19.02
CA ASN A 367 -4.86 -16.53 -20.04
C ASN A 367 -6.34 -16.64 -19.71
N LYS A 368 -7.12 -15.65 -20.14
CA LYS A 368 -8.57 -15.60 -19.95
C LYS A 368 -9.31 -16.81 -20.49
N GLU A 369 -8.87 -17.36 -21.63
CA GLU A 369 -9.55 -18.49 -22.26
C GLU A 369 -9.43 -19.78 -21.44
N GLN A 370 -8.31 -19.95 -20.76
CA GLN A 370 -8.08 -21.07 -19.85
C GLN A 370 -8.45 -20.77 -18.41
N GLY A 371 -8.73 -19.49 -18.07
CA GLY A 371 -8.99 -19.04 -16.70
C GLY A 371 -7.79 -19.29 -15.79
N VAL A 372 -6.58 -18.94 -16.23
CA VAL A 372 -5.36 -19.13 -15.44
C VAL A 372 -4.42 -17.93 -15.53
N LEU A 373 -3.72 -17.68 -14.42
CA LEU A 373 -2.51 -16.87 -14.42
C LEU A 373 -1.30 -17.79 -14.61
N ARG A 374 -0.54 -17.57 -15.66
CA ARG A 374 0.75 -18.24 -15.88
C ARG A 374 1.88 -17.37 -15.39
N LEU A 375 2.74 -17.91 -14.50
CA LEU A 375 4.00 -17.31 -14.12
C LEU A 375 5.15 -18.13 -14.71
N TYR A 376 6.02 -17.44 -15.43
CA TYR A 376 7.22 -18.07 -15.99
C TYR A 376 8.34 -18.12 -14.96
N SER A 377 9.14 -19.15 -15.02
CA SER A 377 10.29 -19.39 -14.15
C SER A 377 11.40 -18.37 -14.45
N ALA A 378 11.45 -17.27 -13.71
CA ALA A 378 12.49 -16.25 -13.87
C ALA A 378 13.80 -16.66 -13.18
N PRO A 379 14.97 -16.40 -13.77
CA PRO A 379 16.25 -16.69 -13.13
C PRO A 379 16.45 -15.80 -11.91
N VAL A 380 16.94 -16.36 -10.82
CA VAL A 380 17.43 -15.57 -9.68
C VAL A 380 18.76 -14.89 -10.04
N THR A 381 19.14 -13.85 -9.31
CA THR A 381 20.42 -13.15 -9.53
C THR A 381 21.63 -13.96 -9.02
N ASP A 382 22.84 -13.60 -9.43
CA ASP A 382 24.07 -14.29 -8.99
C ASP A 382 24.30 -14.18 -7.47
N ASP A 383 23.83 -13.10 -6.85
CA ASP A 383 23.94 -12.81 -5.43
C ASP A 383 22.72 -13.25 -4.62
N TYR A 384 21.79 -14.00 -5.21
CA TYR A 384 20.59 -14.52 -4.59
C TYR A 384 20.89 -15.26 -3.28
N LYS A 385 20.18 -14.91 -2.23
CA LYS A 385 20.29 -15.55 -0.91
C LYS A 385 18.99 -16.22 -0.48
N ASN A 386 17.86 -15.53 -0.71
CA ASN A 386 16.54 -15.99 -0.33
C ASN A 386 15.45 -15.24 -1.12
N LEU A 387 14.16 -15.52 -0.89
CA LEU A 387 13.06 -14.90 -1.65
C LEU A 387 12.90 -13.38 -1.43
N TRP A 388 13.56 -12.79 -0.43
CA TRP A 388 13.57 -11.33 -0.25
C TRP A 388 14.21 -10.62 -1.44
N ASP A 389 15.18 -11.25 -2.08
CA ASP A 389 15.90 -10.70 -3.23
C ASP A 389 15.15 -10.90 -4.57
N VAL A 390 14.00 -11.61 -4.58
CA VAL A 390 13.30 -11.97 -5.81
C VAL A 390 12.37 -10.84 -6.28
N PRO A 391 12.60 -10.30 -7.49
CA PRO A 391 11.79 -9.19 -8.02
C PRO A 391 10.37 -9.64 -8.45
N ASN A 392 10.23 -10.83 -9.00
CA ASN A 392 8.97 -11.38 -9.52
C ASN A 392 8.13 -12.11 -8.46
N MET A 393 8.15 -11.62 -7.24
CA MET A 393 7.19 -12.00 -6.22
C MET A 393 5.86 -11.29 -6.48
N LEU A 394 4.78 -12.05 -6.70
CA LEU A 394 3.44 -11.53 -6.91
C LEU A 394 2.63 -11.64 -5.63
N LEU A 395 2.38 -10.53 -4.98
CA LEU A 395 1.89 -10.45 -3.61
C LEU A 395 0.69 -9.52 -3.48
N GLN A 396 -0.15 -9.77 -2.48
CA GLN A 396 -1.20 -8.85 -2.06
C GLN A 396 -1.20 -8.64 -0.53
N LYS A 397 -1.81 -7.55 -0.08
CA LYS A 397 -1.94 -7.15 1.32
C LYS A 397 -2.81 -8.15 2.10
N PHE A 398 -2.63 -8.24 3.41
CA PHE A 398 -3.56 -8.98 4.28
C PHE A 398 -4.90 -8.25 4.35
N PRO A 399 -6.03 -8.92 4.05
CA PRO A 399 -7.34 -8.26 3.96
C PRO A 399 -8.17 -8.32 5.24
N ALA A 400 -7.72 -9.01 6.28
CA ALA A 400 -8.48 -9.21 7.52
C ALA A 400 -7.57 -9.71 8.66
N PRO A 401 -8.00 -9.59 9.93
CA PRO A 401 -7.25 -10.13 11.08
C PRO A 401 -7.17 -11.65 11.07
N THR A 402 -8.16 -12.30 10.48
CA THR A 402 -8.22 -13.77 10.32
C THR A 402 -8.75 -14.09 8.95
N PHE A 403 -8.01 -14.88 8.19
CA PHE A 403 -8.40 -15.32 6.87
C PHE A 403 -7.65 -16.59 6.44
N THR A 404 -8.17 -17.23 5.41
CA THR A 404 -7.55 -18.40 4.77
C THR A 404 -7.28 -18.06 3.30
N ALA A 405 -6.01 -18.05 2.91
CA ALA A 405 -5.60 -17.96 1.52
C ALA A 405 -5.40 -19.36 0.93
N THR A 406 -6.06 -19.66 -0.16
CA THR A 406 -5.90 -20.95 -0.85
C THR A 406 -5.69 -20.69 -2.33
N MET A 407 -4.73 -21.37 -2.94
CA MET A 407 -4.56 -21.37 -4.38
C MET A 407 -4.51 -22.78 -4.95
N LYS A 408 -5.04 -22.95 -6.16
CA LYS A 408 -4.89 -24.14 -6.98
C LYS A 408 -3.87 -23.85 -8.06
N LEU A 409 -2.86 -24.71 -8.19
CA LEU A 409 -1.81 -24.53 -9.17
C LEU A 409 -1.41 -25.83 -9.87
N LYS A 410 -0.83 -25.66 -11.07
CA LYS A 410 -0.19 -26.73 -11.83
C LYS A 410 1.22 -26.29 -12.22
N PHE A 411 2.25 -26.94 -11.68
CA PHE A 411 3.65 -26.60 -11.93
C PHE A 411 4.22 -27.46 -13.07
N ASN A 412 4.78 -26.80 -14.09
CA ASN A 412 5.33 -27.38 -15.28
C ASN A 412 6.81 -27.00 -15.45
N PRO A 413 7.72 -27.52 -14.63
CA PRO A 413 9.14 -27.22 -14.75
C PRO A 413 9.76 -27.91 -15.98
N ILE A 414 10.89 -27.40 -16.45
CA ILE A 414 11.68 -28.09 -17.48
C ILE A 414 12.47 -29.22 -16.82
N GLY A 415 12.16 -30.46 -17.18
CA GLY A 415 12.66 -31.66 -16.49
C GLY A 415 14.17 -31.82 -16.40
N LYS A 416 14.95 -31.14 -17.24
CA LYS A 416 16.41 -31.14 -17.21
C LYS A 416 17.04 -30.04 -16.35
N TYR A 417 16.25 -29.07 -15.87
CA TYR A 417 16.73 -27.97 -15.03
C TYR A 417 16.20 -28.14 -13.62
N TYR A 418 17.01 -28.65 -12.73
CA TYR A 418 16.66 -28.79 -11.32
C TYR A 418 16.76 -27.45 -10.59
N GLY A 419 15.97 -27.28 -9.53
CA GLY A 419 15.91 -26.08 -8.72
C GLY A 419 14.89 -25.04 -9.19
N GLU A 420 14.13 -25.30 -10.28
CA GLU A 420 12.95 -24.50 -10.56
C GLU A 420 11.94 -24.67 -9.44
N ARG A 421 11.36 -23.55 -8.94
CA ARG A 421 10.45 -23.61 -7.83
C ARG A 421 9.35 -22.53 -7.89
N THR A 422 8.22 -22.88 -7.30
CA THR A 422 7.05 -22.00 -7.12
C THR A 422 6.39 -22.31 -5.79
N GLY A 423 5.41 -21.52 -5.35
CA GLY A 423 4.69 -21.82 -4.14
C GLY A 423 3.80 -20.71 -3.61
N LEU A 424 3.21 -20.97 -2.44
CA LEU A 424 2.45 -19.99 -1.64
C LEU A 424 3.34 -19.48 -0.52
N VAL A 425 3.48 -18.16 -0.41
CA VAL A 425 4.37 -17.52 0.56
C VAL A 425 3.63 -16.47 1.38
N ILE A 426 3.98 -16.39 2.67
CA ILE A 426 3.68 -15.28 3.56
C ILE A 426 4.98 -14.51 3.73
N MET A 427 5.04 -13.32 3.12
CA MET A 427 6.26 -12.53 2.97
C MET A 427 6.29 -11.37 3.95
N GLY A 428 7.36 -11.29 4.71
CA GLY A 428 7.78 -10.19 5.55
C GLY A 428 9.30 -10.22 5.70
N MET A 429 9.87 -9.48 6.66
CA MET A 429 11.32 -9.55 6.98
C MET A 429 11.71 -10.95 7.50
N ASP A 430 10.76 -11.67 8.09
CA ASP A 430 10.77 -13.12 8.19
C ASP A 430 9.67 -13.65 7.25
N TYR A 431 9.90 -14.75 6.55
CA TYR A 431 8.87 -15.36 5.72
C TYR A 431 8.77 -16.87 5.89
N ALA A 432 7.62 -17.39 5.51
CA ALA A 432 7.40 -18.82 5.43
C ALA A 432 6.48 -19.16 4.25
N GLY A 433 6.63 -20.35 3.71
CA GLY A 433 5.80 -20.80 2.60
C GLY A 433 5.82 -22.29 2.34
N LEU A 434 4.97 -22.67 1.41
CA LEU A 434 4.94 -23.99 0.79
C LEU A 434 5.56 -23.88 -0.60
N MET A 435 6.76 -24.42 -0.77
CA MET A 435 7.53 -24.36 -2.00
C MET A 435 7.50 -25.71 -2.72
N ILE A 436 7.20 -25.72 -3.99
CA ILE A 436 7.30 -26.88 -4.87
C ILE A 436 8.56 -26.70 -5.70
N GLU A 437 9.45 -27.67 -5.63
CA GLU A 437 10.73 -27.64 -6.34
C GLU A 437 10.86 -28.84 -7.28
N ASN A 438 11.42 -28.59 -8.46
CA ASN A 438 11.84 -29.61 -9.40
C ASN A 438 13.22 -30.15 -9.00
N THR A 439 13.26 -31.40 -8.57
CA THR A 439 14.49 -32.09 -8.13
C THR A 439 14.77 -33.31 -8.99
N GLU A 440 15.99 -33.88 -8.91
CA GLU A 440 16.34 -35.15 -9.56
C GLU A 440 15.40 -36.31 -9.19
N LYS A 441 14.75 -36.22 -8.02
CA LYS A 441 13.80 -37.25 -7.52
C LYS A 441 12.35 -36.94 -7.87
N GLY A 442 12.11 -35.93 -8.72
CA GLY A 442 10.80 -35.40 -9.09
C GLY A 442 10.37 -34.21 -8.24
N LEU A 443 9.08 -33.88 -8.28
CA LEU A 443 8.55 -32.72 -7.55
C LEU A 443 8.49 -32.97 -6.04
N VAL A 444 9.04 -32.01 -5.30
CA VAL A 444 9.05 -32.03 -3.83
C VAL A 444 8.37 -30.76 -3.32
N LEU A 445 7.36 -30.95 -2.47
CA LEU A 445 6.77 -29.88 -1.68
C LEU A 445 7.54 -29.75 -0.37
N SER A 446 7.98 -28.55 -0.03
CA SER A 446 8.66 -28.24 1.22
C SER A 446 7.94 -27.15 2.02
N ARG A 447 7.93 -27.29 3.34
CA ARG A 447 7.67 -26.20 4.27
C ARG A 447 9.00 -25.49 4.51
N THR A 448 9.12 -24.29 3.97
CA THR A 448 10.35 -23.48 4.01
C THR A 448 10.12 -22.22 4.83
N GLU A 449 11.12 -21.82 5.59
CA GLU A 449 11.11 -20.62 6.43
C GLU A 449 12.44 -19.88 6.31
N CYS A 450 12.40 -18.56 6.33
CA CYS A 450 13.58 -17.71 6.40
C CYS A 450 13.36 -16.64 7.48
N LYS A 451 14.19 -16.66 8.52
CA LYS A 451 14.23 -15.61 9.54
C LYS A 451 15.30 -14.59 9.19
N LYS A 452 14.99 -13.30 9.39
CA LYS A 452 15.88 -12.21 9.01
C LYS A 452 16.27 -12.27 7.53
N ALA A 453 15.27 -12.49 6.67
CA ALA A 453 15.47 -12.58 5.22
C ALA A 453 16.06 -11.26 4.68
N ASP A 454 15.65 -10.13 5.23
CA ASP A 454 16.16 -8.78 4.96
C ASP A 454 17.66 -8.61 5.30
N LYS A 455 18.25 -9.53 6.05
CA LYS A 455 19.68 -9.60 6.36
C LYS A 455 20.42 -10.64 5.52
N GLY A 456 19.77 -11.26 4.55
CA GLY A 456 20.35 -12.26 3.68
C GLY A 456 20.58 -13.63 4.36
N SER A 457 19.77 -13.97 5.36
CA SER A 457 19.84 -15.29 5.99
C SER A 457 19.41 -16.39 5.00
N ALA A 458 19.96 -17.59 5.21
CA ALA A 458 19.57 -18.76 4.42
C ALA A 458 18.18 -19.28 4.82
N GLU A 459 17.49 -19.88 3.86
CA GLU A 459 16.26 -20.60 4.09
C GLU A 459 16.48 -21.88 4.89
N THR A 460 15.49 -22.24 5.71
CA THR A 460 15.44 -23.50 6.45
C THR A 460 14.26 -24.34 5.94
N VAL A 461 14.54 -25.54 5.47
CA VAL A 461 13.53 -26.52 5.07
C VAL A 461 13.16 -27.38 6.28
N ASN A 462 11.95 -27.20 6.79
CA ASN A 462 11.49 -27.87 8.02
C ASN A 462 10.87 -29.25 7.75
N LYS A 463 10.24 -29.42 6.59
CA LYS A 463 9.58 -30.67 6.20
C LYS A 463 9.40 -30.76 4.69
N THR A 464 9.51 -31.98 4.17
CA THR A 464 9.33 -32.25 2.74
C THR A 464 8.31 -33.36 2.50
N VAL A 465 7.67 -33.31 1.34
CA VAL A 465 6.72 -34.33 0.85
C VAL A 465 6.93 -34.51 -0.65
N LYS A 466 7.12 -35.73 -1.11
CA LYS A 466 7.15 -36.05 -2.53
C LYS A 466 5.75 -35.90 -3.13
N LEU A 467 5.63 -35.14 -4.19
CA LEU A 467 4.39 -34.99 -4.95
C LEU A 467 4.31 -36.08 -6.02
N SER A 468 3.11 -36.65 -6.19
CA SER A 468 2.79 -37.62 -7.24
C SER A 468 2.13 -36.98 -8.46
N SER A 469 1.80 -35.71 -8.38
CA SER A 469 1.17 -34.89 -9.41
C SER A 469 1.84 -33.53 -9.44
N ASN A 470 1.80 -32.86 -10.58
CA ASN A 470 2.19 -31.46 -10.73
C ASN A 470 1.04 -30.49 -10.41
N GLU A 471 -0.17 -31.00 -10.16
CA GLU A 471 -1.32 -30.22 -9.67
C GLU A 471 -1.49 -30.40 -8.18
N VAL A 472 -1.67 -29.29 -7.44
CA VAL A 472 -1.81 -29.27 -5.99
C VAL A 472 -2.54 -28.01 -5.52
N TYR A 473 -3.15 -28.10 -4.34
CA TYR A 473 -3.76 -26.98 -3.63
C TYR A 473 -2.89 -26.61 -2.43
N LEU A 474 -2.50 -25.36 -2.34
CA LEU A 474 -1.72 -24.80 -1.24
C LEU A 474 -2.59 -23.84 -0.42
N ARG A 475 -2.44 -23.88 0.89
CA ARG A 475 -3.26 -23.10 1.81
C ARG A 475 -2.42 -22.51 2.94
N ALA A 476 -2.67 -21.25 3.26
CA ALA A 476 -2.19 -20.55 4.43
C ALA A 476 -3.40 -20.04 5.23
N ARG A 477 -3.48 -20.40 6.50
CA ARG A 477 -4.45 -19.85 7.44
C ARG A 477 -3.76 -18.87 8.36
N ILE A 478 -4.18 -17.63 8.32
CA ILE A 478 -3.65 -16.50 9.08
C ILE A 478 -4.63 -16.17 10.21
N VAL A 479 -4.10 -15.97 11.42
CA VAL A 479 -4.88 -15.62 12.61
C VAL A 479 -4.13 -14.57 13.42
N THR A 480 -4.70 -13.38 13.57
CA THR A 480 -4.26 -12.42 14.58
C THR A 480 -4.78 -12.88 15.93
N THR A 481 -3.87 -13.20 16.83
CA THR A 481 -4.21 -13.62 18.19
C THR A 481 -4.44 -12.40 19.08
N GLY A 482 -5.11 -12.56 20.20
CA GLY A 482 -5.22 -11.50 21.21
C GLY A 482 -3.93 -11.27 22.02
N LYS A 483 -2.83 -11.95 21.70
CA LYS A 483 -1.57 -11.85 22.44
C LYS A 483 -0.75 -10.69 21.91
N LYS A 484 -0.23 -9.84 22.82
CA LYS A 484 0.68 -8.74 22.47
C LYS A 484 2.13 -9.23 22.36
N ILE A 485 2.87 -8.61 21.45
CA ILE A 485 4.32 -8.77 21.34
C ILE A 485 4.97 -7.85 22.37
N LYS A 486 5.66 -8.41 23.37
CA LYS A 486 6.23 -7.65 24.49
C LYS A 486 7.33 -6.68 24.07
N GLU A 487 8.08 -7.04 23.05
CA GLU A 487 9.23 -6.28 22.54
C GLU A 487 8.83 -5.28 21.44
N SER A 488 7.54 -5.17 21.09
CA SER A 488 7.11 -4.19 20.10
C SER A 488 7.18 -2.78 20.66
N GLU A 489 7.54 -1.81 19.81
CA GLU A 489 7.51 -0.41 20.15
C GLU A 489 6.09 0.00 20.57
N GLY A 490 5.97 0.67 21.71
CA GLY A 490 4.66 0.99 22.29
C GLY A 490 3.85 -0.20 22.84
N GLY A 491 4.29 -1.47 22.65
CA GLY A 491 3.63 -2.67 23.18
C GLY A 491 2.23 -2.93 22.63
N HIS A 492 1.94 -2.47 21.42
CA HIS A 492 0.61 -2.55 20.80
C HIS A 492 0.47 -3.70 19.80
N ASP A 493 1.58 -4.18 19.21
CA ASP A 493 1.54 -5.21 18.17
C ASP A 493 0.97 -6.52 18.67
N LEU A 494 0.15 -7.13 17.84
CA LEU A 494 -0.44 -8.42 18.11
C LEU A 494 0.33 -9.54 17.39
N VAL A 495 0.42 -10.69 18.04
CA VAL A 495 0.99 -11.89 17.42
C VAL A 495 0.07 -12.35 16.30
N VAL A 496 0.61 -12.45 15.09
CA VAL A 496 -0.05 -13.02 13.92
C VAL A 496 0.58 -14.38 13.62
N GLU A 497 -0.26 -15.40 13.57
CA GLU A 497 0.15 -16.78 13.33
C GLU A 497 -0.30 -17.26 11.95
N CYS A 498 0.54 -18.05 11.30
CA CYS A 498 0.23 -18.71 10.04
C CYS A 498 0.43 -20.22 10.17
N LYS A 499 -0.59 -20.99 9.77
CA LYS A 499 -0.52 -22.43 9.56
C LYS A 499 -0.60 -22.75 8.08
N LEU A 500 0.31 -23.60 7.61
CA LEU A 500 0.41 -23.99 6.22
C LEU A 500 -0.09 -25.42 6.02
N SER A 501 -0.83 -25.65 4.95
CA SER A 501 -1.37 -26.95 4.59
C SER A 501 -1.49 -27.13 3.08
N TYR A 502 -1.50 -28.37 2.62
CA TYR A 502 -1.67 -28.70 1.21
C TYR A 502 -2.72 -29.77 1.00
N SER A 503 -3.25 -29.86 -0.20
CA SER A 503 -4.21 -30.89 -0.59
C SER A 503 -3.94 -31.37 -2.02
N LYS A 504 -4.23 -32.64 -2.30
CA LYS A 504 -4.17 -33.24 -3.64
C LYS A 504 -5.51 -33.17 -4.38
N ASP A 505 -6.61 -32.99 -3.64
CA ASP A 505 -7.98 -33.05 -4.16
C ASP A 505 -8.81 -31.79 -3.89
N GLY A 506 -8.19 -30.80 -3.22
CA GLY A 506 -8.86 -29.55 -2.84
C GLY A 506 -9.87 -29.70 -1.68
N LYS A 507 -10.07 -30.90 -1.17
CA LYS A 507 -11.07 -31.21 -0.12
C LYS A 507 -10.40 -31.51 1.22
N LYS A 508 -9.41 -32.39 1.23
CA LYS A 508 -8.70 -32.80 2.44
C LYS A 508 -7.33 -32.11 2.51
N PHE A 509 -7.20 -31.14 3.40
CA PHE A 509 -5.94 -30.43 3.63
C PHE A 509 -5.15 -31.07 4.77
N LYS A 510 -3.86 -31.25 4.55
CA LYS A 510 -2.91 -31.78 5.53
C LYS A 510 -1.95 -30.68 5.94
N GLU A 511 -1.92 -30.36 7.24
CA GLU A 511 -0.94 -29.41 7.79
C GLU A 511 0.50 -29.95 7.63
N ILE A 512 1.43 -29.05 7.38
CA ILE A 512 2.83 -29.36 7.17
C ILE A 512 3.73 -28.34 7.89
N GLY A 513 4.56 -28.83 8.81
CA GLY A 513 5.46 -28.04 9.64
C GLY A 513 4.75 -27.35 10.81
N GLU A 514 5.51 -26.54 11.53
CA GLU A 514 5.06 -25.80 12.71
C GLU A 514 4.34 -24.49 12.32
N THR A 515 3.60 -23.93 13.29
CA THR A 515 3.01 -22.59 13.17
C THR A 515 4.11 -21.56 13.01
N PHE A 516 3.97 -20.69 12.03
CA PHE A 516 4.86 -19.58 11.76
C PHE A 516 4.32 -18.30 12.39
N GLN A 517 5.15 -17.59 13.15
CA GLN A 517 4.85 -16.25 13.61
C GLN A 517 5.18 -15.27 12.50
N VAL A 518 4.15 -14.61 11.97
CA VAL A 518 4.28 -13.64 10.86
C VAL A 518 4.94 -12.37 11.36
N LYS A 519 5.84 -11.82 10.55
CA LYS A 519 6.42 -10.49 10.72
C LYS A 519 6.06 -9.58 9.57
N GLU A 520 6.06 -8.30 9.86
CA GLU A 520 5.92 -7.22 8.88
C GLU A 520 7.06 -7.23 7.85
N GLY A 521 6.83 -6.58 6.71
CA GLY A 521 7.88 -6.15 5.79
C GLY A 521 8.54 -4.86 6.27
N LYS A 522 9.41 -4.25 5.46
CA LYS A 522 10.04 -3.00 5.82
C LYS A 522 9.11 -1.81 5.52
N TRP A 523 8.60 -1.18 6.58
CA TRP A 523 7.59 -0.11 6.55
C TRP A 523 6.21 -0.52 6.02
N ILE A 524 5.99 -1.79 5.76
CA ILE A 524 4.72 -2.35 5.25
C ILE A 524 4.31 -3.57 6.07
N GLY A 525 3.04 -3.93 6.03
CA GLY A 525 2.55 -5.20 6.56
C GLY A 525 3.11 -6.40 5.80
N ALA A 526 2.91 -7.58 6.36
CA ALA A 526 3.14 -8.83 5.66
C ALA A 526 2.19 -8.95 4.46
N LYS A 527 2.64 -9.69 3.45
CA LYS A 527 1.87 -9.96 2.23
C LYS A 527 1.73 -11.47 2.00
N VAL A 528 0.72 -11.85 1.24
CA VAL A 528 0.49 -13.22 0.81
C VAL A 528 0.49 -13.30 -0.71
N GLY A 529 1.08 -14.35 -1.27
CA GLY A 529 1.07 -14.54 -2.73
C GLY A 529 1.95 -15.66 -3.20
N THR A 530 2.53 -15.49 -4.39
CA THR A 530 3.18 -16.55 -5.15
C THR A 530 4.37 -16.03 -5.95
N PHE A 531 5.10 -16.93 -6.56
CA PHE A 531 6.26 -16.65 -7.40
C PHE A 531 6.57 -17.85 -8.30
N CYS A 532 7.42 -17.66 -9.30
CA CYS A 532 8.04 -18.75 -10.06
C CYS A 532 9.48 -18.39 -10.39
N THR A 533 10.44 -19.17 -9.91
CA THR A 533 11.88 -18.90 -10.06
C THR A 533 12.66 -20.12 -10.52
N ARG A 534 13.85 -19.89 -11.06
CA ARG A 534 14.84 -20.92 -11.38
C ARG A 534 16.24 -20.48 -10.95
N PRO A 535 17.17 -21.44 -10.77
CA PRO A 535 18.58 -21.09 -10.59
C PRO A 535 19.11 -20.24 -11.76
N ASN A 536 20.11 -19.40 -11.49
CA ASN A 536 20.77 -18.63 -12.52
C ASN A 536 21.72 -19.52 -13.34
N ILE A 537 21.12 -20.31 -14.21
CA ILE A 537 21.85 -21.19 -15.14
C ILE A 537 21.58 -20.74 -16.56
N LYS A 538 22.57 -20.91 -17.43
CA LYS A 538 22.40 -20.64 -18.86
C LYS A 538 21.38 -21.61 -19.45
N SER A 539 20.24 -21.08 -19.86
CA SER A 539 19.11 -21.81 -20.41
C SER A 539 18.47 -21.01 -21.52
N ASN A 540 17.95 -21.69 -22.51
CA ASN A 540 17.21 -21.08 -23.63
C ASN A 540 15.72 -20.94 -23.30
N ASP A 541 15.25 -21.54 -22.18
CA ASP A 541 13.85 -21.57 -21.79
C ASP A 541 13.74 -21.82 -20.29
N GLY A 542 12.57 -21.60 -19.72
CA GLY A 542 12.20 -21.88 -18.32
C GLY A 542 10.84 -22.56 -18.23
N GLY A 543 10.60 -23.28 -17.14
CA GLY A 543 9.30 -23.82 -16.79
C GLY A 543 8.31 -22.72 -16.39
N TRP A 544 7.12 -23.14 -16.02
CA TRP A 544 6.07 -22.21 -15.57
C TRP A 544 5.14 -22.86 -14.56
N VAL A 545 4.39 -22.03 -13.87
CA VAL A 545 3.25 -22.45 -13.07
C VAL A 545 1.98 -21.81 -13.62
N ASP A 546 0.92 -22.60 -13.76
CA ASP A 546 -0.44 -22.15 -14.03
C ASP A 546 -1.21 -22.12 -12.72
N ILE A 547 -1.80 -20.98 -12.37
CA ILE A 547 -2.61 -20.77 -11.17
C ILE A 547 -4.05 -20.60 -11.63
N ASP A 548 -4.92 -21.56 -11.28
CA ASP A 548 -6.33 -21.54 -11.67
C ASP A 548 -7.09 -20.45 -10.93
N TRP A 549 -6.81 -20.29 -9.64
CA TRP A 549 -7.44 -19.28 -8.79
C TRP A 549 -6.66 -19.08 -7.50
N PHE A 550 -6.86 -17.91 -6.92
CA PHE A 550 -6.40 -17.55 -5.59
C PHE A 550 -7.60 -17.02 -4.80
N ARG A 551 -7.98 -17.69 -3.71
CA ARG A 551 -9.18 -17.36 -2.95
C ARG A 551 -8.86 -17.05 -1.51
N ILE A 552 -9.45 -15.95 -1.02
CA ILE A 552 -9.46 -15.56 0.39
C ILE A 552 -10.84 -15.91 0.95
N THR A 553 -10.84 -16.63 2.06
CA THR A 553 -12.08 -17.09 2.74
C THR A 553 -11.93 -16.97 4.26
N LYS A 554 -13.03 -17.07 4.99
CA LYS A 554 -13.04 -17.14 6.47
C LYS A 554 -12.28 -18.34 7.02
#